data_67f02ff1acf93b976b82ec8a49b1a2f8
#
_entry.id   67f02ff1acf93b976b82ec8a49b1a2f8
#
_cell.length_a   1.000
_cell.length_b   1.000
_cell.length_c   1.000
_cell.angle_alpha   90.00
_cell.angle_beta   90.00
_cell.angle_gamma   90.00
#
_symmetry.space_group_name_H-M   'P 1'
#
loop_
_entity.id
_entity.type
_entity.pdbx_description
1 polymer ?
#
loop_
_entity_poly.entity_id
_entity_poly.type
_entity_poly.pdbx_seq_one_letter_code
_entity_poly.pdbx_strand_id
1 'polypeptide(L)'
;WEYVQHPAVAPHDSVGSNVFVHTLRGKVMRVAPRENEQVNETWLSDRDRFSYEGIYSDDRLGKPLLGGTEAEWGPALEAAAKGLKDIIARHGVDAVGFLVSPTATVEELYLAQKLARGLGIANIDHRLRQADFSDQAAAPVFPWLGQAIEDLEKIQAALLIGSNVRM
;
A
#
# COMPACT_ATOMS: atom_id res chain seq x y z
N TRP A 1 -23.54 -3.30 -21.09
CA TRP A 1 -24.41 -2.28 -20.47
C TRP A 1 -24.81 -2.60 -19.03
N GLU A 2 -24.54 -3.81 -18.56
CA GLU A 2 -24.84 -4.21 -17.18
C GLU A 2 -23.70 -3.87 -16.19
N TYR A 3 -22.51 -3.54 -16.70
CA TYR A 3 -21.40 -3.18 -15.84
C TYR A 3 -21.56 -1.78 -15.26
N VAL A 4 -21.33 -1.67 -13.95
CA VAL A 4 -21.15 -0.38 -13.29
C VAL A 4 -19.66 -0.08 -13.25
N GLN A 5 -19.28 1.14 -13.62
CA GLN A 5 -17.88 1.59 -13.63
C GLN A 5 -17.62 2.47 -12.41
N HIS A 6 -16.62 2.11 -11.62
CA HIS A 6 -16.19 2.88 -10.46
C HIS A 6 -14.80 3.43 -10.72
N PRO A 7 -14.61 4.77 -10.74
CA PRO A 7 -13.29 5.37 -10.87
C PRO A 7 -12.47 5.06 -9.61
N ALA A 8 -11.21 4.70 -9.81
CA ALA A 8 -10.28 4.38 -8.74
C ALA A 8 -8.83 4.69 -9.17
N VAL A 9 -7.90 4.45 -8.27
CA VAL A 9 -6.45 4.52 -8.50
C VAL A 9 -5.87 3.14 -8.30
N ALA A 10 -4.90 2.76 -9.14
CA ALA A 10 -4.23 1.47 -9.07
C ALA A 10 -3.51 1.29 -7.73
N PRO A 11 -3.71 0.14 -7.04
CA PRO A 11 -3.15 -0.05 -5.70
C PRO A 11 -1.71 -0.56 -5.69
N HIS A 12 -1.15 -0.95 -6.83
CA HIS A 12 0.13 -1.67 -6.89
C HIS A 12 1.26 -0.89 -7.55
N ASP A 13 1.00 0.30 -8.07
CA ASP A 13 2.03 1.18 -8.58
C ASP A 13 2.20 2.43 -7.70
N SER A 14 3.34 3.09 -7.83
CA SER A 14 3.65 4.35 -7.15
C SER A 14 3.31 5.59 -8.00
N VAL A 15 2.83 5.38 -9.21
CA VAL A 15 2.52 6.43 -10.19
C VAL A 15 1.12 7.00 -9.95
N GLY A 16 0.22 6.19 -9.42
CA GLY A 16 -1.17 6.55 -9.24
C GLY A 16 -1.99 6.37 -10.51
N SER A 17 -1.73 5.32 -11.27
CA SER A 17 -2.47 5.01 -12.51
C SER A 17 -3.97 5.04 -12.30
N ASN A 18 -4.67 5.79 -13.14
CA ASN A 18 -6.11 5.93 -13.07
C ASN A 18 -6.79 4.72 -13.69
N VAL A 19 -7.77 4.16 -12.99
CA VAL A 19 -8.47 2.94 -13.41
C VAL A 19 -9.99 3.07 -13.26
N PHE A 20 -10.71 2.23 -14.01
CA PHE A 20 -12.08 1.88 -13.74
C PHE A 20 -12.16 0.45 -13.22
N VAL A 21 -12.79 0.28 -12.07
CA VAL A 21 -13.21 -1.03 -11.57
C VAL A 21 -14.62 -1.29 -12.08
N HIS A 22 -14.78 -2.33 -12.87
CA HIS A 22 -16.07 -2.72 -13.42
C HIS A 22 -16.70 -3.79 -12.57
N THR A 23 -17.91 -3.52 -12.09
CA THR A 23 -18.68 -4.47 -11.29
C THR A 23 -19.94 -4.93 -12.00
N LEU A 24 -20.33 -6.16 -11.74
CA LEU A 24 -21.59 -6.75 -12.14
C LEU A 24 -22.21 -7.46 -10.94
N ARG A 25 -23.40 -7.08 -10.53
CA ARG A 25 -24.13 -7.68 -9.39
C ARG A 25 -23.27 -7.75 -8.13
N GLY A 26 -22.51 -6.68 -7.85
CA GLY A 26 -21.63 -6.58 -6.67
C GLY A 26 -20.30 -7.32 -6.77
N LYS A 27 -20.01 -7.96 -7.91
CA LYS A 27 -18.74 -8.66 -8.15
C LYS A 27 -17.84 -7.85 -9.09
N VAL A 28 -16.57 -7.71 -8.76
CA VAL A 28 -15.56 -7.14 -9.66
C VAL A 28 -15.32 -8.12 -10.81
N MET A 29 -15.49 -7.65 -12.03
CA MET A 29 -15.36 -8.47 -13.23
C MET A 29 -14.12 -8.15 -14.06
N ARG A 30 -13.62 -6.92 -13.97
CA ARG A 30 -12.37 -6.50 -14.59
C ARG A 30 -11.92 -5.15 -14.05
N VAL A 31 -10.63 -4.87 -14.23
CA VAL A 31 -10.03 -3.54 -14.10
C VAL A 31 -9.57 -3.07 -15.47
N ALA A 32 -9.89 -1.85 -15.82
CA ALA A 32 -9.54 -1.23 -17.09
C ALA A 32 -8.88 0.13 -16.85
N PRO A 33 -7.96 0.59 -17.71
CA PRO A 33 -7.39 1.91 -17.56
C PRO A 33 -8.48 2.98 -17.73
N ARG A 34 -8.36 4.04 -16.96
CA ARG A 34 -9.08 5.30 -17.13
C ARG A 34 -8.09 6.30 -17.68
N GLU A 35 -8.45 6.91 -18.80
CA GLU A 35 -7.61 7.89 -19.47
C GLU A 35 -7.21 9.05 -18.55
N ASN A 36 -5.92 9.29 -18.47
CA ASN A 36 -5.31 10.44 -17.82
C ASN A 36 -3.96 10.73 -18.47
N GLU A 37 -3.91 11.68 -19.39
CA GLU A 37 -2.73 12.06 -20.15
C GLU A 37 -1.53 12.46 -19.28
N GLN A 38 -1.79 12.99 -18.07
CA GLN A 38 -0.75 13.47 -17.17
C GLN A 38 -0.09 12.35 -16.34
N VAL A 39 -0.71 11.17 -16.26
CA VAL A 39 -0.26 10.10 -15.37
C VAL A 39 0.00 8.80 -16.11
N ASN A 40 -1.01 8.20 -16.69
CA ASN A 40 -0.94 6.86 -17.29
C ASN A 40 -1.46 6.79 -18.72
N GLU A 41 -1.82 7.93 -19.33
CA GLU A 41 -2.50 7.95 -20.63
C GLU A 41 -3.67 6.94 -20.63
N THR A 42 -3.53 5.85 -21.36
CA THR A 42 -4.47 4.72 -21.41
C THR A 42 -3.82 3.40 -20.99
N TRP A 43 -2.68 3.45 -20.34
CA TRP A 43 -1.92 2.27 -19.92
C TRP A 43 -2.28 1.81 -18.51
N LEU A 44 -2.12 0.50 -18.30
CA LEU A 44 -2.29 -0.15 -17.01
C LEU A 44 -1.39 -1.38 -16.96
N SER A 45 -0.72 -1.59 -15.82
CA SER A 45 0.09 -2.77 -15.62
C SER A 45 -0.78 -4.04 -15.54
N ASP A 46 -0.24 -5.18 -15.96
CA ASP A 46 -0.93 -6.46 -15.84
C ASP A 46 -1.21 -6.82 -14.39
N ARG A 47 -0.32 -6.40 -13.47
CA ARG A 47 -0.53 -6.60 -12.05
C ARG A 47 -1.80 -5.90 -11.57
N ASP A 48 -2.02 -4.65 -11.95
CA ASP A 48 -3.23 -3.92 -11.57
C ASP A 48 -4.46 -4.41 -12.32
N ARG A 49 -4.27 -4.89 -13.55
CA ARG A 49 -5.36 -5.43 -14.37
C ARG A 49 -5.96 -6.71 -13.79
N PHE A 50 -5.13 -7.58 -13.19
CA PHE A 50 -5.53 -8.94 -12.78
C PHE A 50 -5.52 -9.16 -11.27
N SER A 51 -4.91 -8.27 -10.47
CA SER A 51 -4.81 -8.45 -9.01
C SER A 51 -6.15 -8.58 -8.29
N TYR A 52 -7.23 -8.06 -8.88
CA TYR A 52 -8.58 -8.19 -8.31
C TYR A 52 -9.05 -9.65 -8.17
N GLU A 53 -8.48 -10.57 -8.93
CA GLU A 53 -8.80 -12.00 -8.82
C GLU A 53 -8.49 -12.55 -7.43
N GLY A 54 -7.48 -11.98 -6.74
CA GLY A 54 -7.17 -12.31 -5.36
C GLY A 54 -8.28 -12.01 -4.36
N ILE A 55 -9.25 -11.16 -4.70
CA ILE A 55 -10.44 -10.91 -3.86
C ILE A 55 -11.30 -12.17 -3.72
N TYR A 56 -11.26 -13.03 -4.73
CA TYR A 56 -12.10 -14.24 -4.84
C TYR A 56 -11.29 -15.53 -4.64
N SER A 57 -10.05 -15.42 -4.18
CA SER A 57 -9.22 -16.58 -3.86
C SER A 57 -9.77 -17.33 -2.64
N ASP A 58 -9.79 -18.66 -2.70
CA ASP A 58 -10.34 -19.50 -1.63
C ASP A 58 -9.53 -19.42 -0.33
N ASP A 59 -8.25 -19.03 -0.41
CA ASP A 59 -7.37 -18.83 0.75
C ASP A 59 -7.43 -17.42 1.36
N ARG A 60 -8.27 -16.55 0.78
CA ARG A 60 -8.47 -15.20 1.31
C ARG A 60 -9.22 -15.23 2.63
N LEU A 61 -8.64 -14.64 3.67
CA LEU A 61 -9.31 -14.46 4.95
C LEU A 61 -10.50 -13.50 4.82
N GLY A 62 -11.69 -13.98 5.10
CA GLY A 62 -12.93 -13.19 5.13
C GLY A 62 -13.22 -12.56 6.50
N LYS A 63 -12.64 -13.13 7.56
CA LYS A 63 -12.81 -12.70 8.96
C LYS A 63 -11.50 -12.76 9.72
N PRO A 64 -11.36 -12.02 10.83
CA PRO A 64 -10.25 -12.21 11.74
C PRO A 64 -10.21 -13.62 12.33
N LEU A 65 -9.02 -14.09 12.70
CA LEU A 65 -8.83 -15.36 13.38
C LEU A 65 -8.25 -15.12 14.78
N LEU A 66 -8.83 -15.78 15.80
CA LEU A 66 -8.28 -15.87 17.15
C LEU A 66 -7.93 -17.33 17.46
N GLY A 67 -6.64 -17.62 17.62
CA GLY A 67 -6.18 -19.00 17.85
C GLY A 67 -6.56 -19.96 16.73
N GLY A 68 -6.66 -19.48 15.49
CA GLY A 68 -7.06 -20.28 14.32
C GLY A 68 -8.58 -20.41 14.10
N THR A 69 -9.40 -19.80 14.97
CA THR A 69 -10.87 -19.83 14.85
C THR A 69 -11.39 -18.47 14.40
N GLU A 70 -12.38 -18.44 13.52
CA GLU A 70 -13.05 -17.21 13.10
C GLU A 70 -13.61 -16.44 14.29
N ALA A 71 -13.43 -15.13 14.27
CA ALA A 71 -13.90 -14.22 15.30
C ALA A 71 -14.51 -12.95 14.69
N GLU A 72 -15.36 -12.30 15.44
CA GLU A 72 -15.85 -10.97 15.08
C GLU A 72 -14.79 -9.88 15.34
N TRP A 73 -14.89 -8.75 14.68
CA TRP A 73 -13.92 -7.66 14.76
C TRP A 73 -13.72 -7.11 16.18
N GLY A 74 -14.80 -6.98 16.98
CA GLY A 74 -14.72 -6.49 18.36
C GLY A 74 -13.76 -7.32 19.19
N PRO A 75 -14.02 -8.61 19.42
CA PRO A 75 -13.13 -9.51 20.15
C PRO A 75 -11.71 -9.60 19.57
N ALA A 76 -11.56 -9.54 18.24
CA ALA A 76 -10.24 -9.57 17.62
C ALA A 76 -9.41 -8.33 17.94
N LEU A 77 -10.01 -7.15 17.87
CA LEU A 77 -9.35 -5.89 18.22
C LEU A 77 -9.04 -5.79 19.70
N GLU A 78 -9.94 -6.25 20.58
CA GLU A 78 -9.69 -6.33 22.03
C GLU A 78 -8.51 -7.24 22.35
N ALA A 79 -8.45 -8.41 21.72
CA ALA A 79 -7.34 -9.35 21.90
C ALA A 79 -6.01 -8.76 21.40
N ALA A 80 -6.01 -8.10 20.25
CA ALA A 80 -4.82 -7.43 19.71
C ALA A 80 -4.35 -6.29 20.65
N ALA A 81 -5.26 -5.43 21.09
CA ALA A 81 -4.94 -4.33 21.99
C ALA A 81 -4.43 -4.83 23.35
N LYS A 82 -5.06 -5.88 23.91
CA LYS A 82 -4.59 -6.51 25.13
C LYS A 82 -3.22 -7.13 24.96
N GLY A 83 -2.99 -7.89 23.87
CA GLY A 83 -1.71 -8.51 23.58
C GLY A 83 -0.57 -7.51 23.49
N LEU A 84 -0.77 -6.39 22.77
CA LEU A 84 0.22 -5.31 22.68
C LEU A 84 0.52 -4.69 24.06
N LYS A 85 -0.51 -4.38 24.85
CA LYS A 85 -0.33 -3.83 26.20
C LYS A 85 0.42 -4.80 27.12
N ASP A 86 0.09 -6.09 27.06
CA ASP A 86 0.72 -7.11 27.88
C ASP A 86 2.21 -7.31 27.50
N ILE A 87 2.57 -7.23 26.23
CA ILE A 87 3.95 -7.30 25.75
C ILE A 87 4.73 -6.06 26.21
N ILE A 88 4.19 -4.87 26.01
CA ILE A 88 4.81 -3.61 26.41
C ILE A 88 5.03 -3.58 27.94
N ALA A 89 4.05 -4.02 28.72
CA ALA A 89 4.17 -4.06 30.18
C ALA A 89 5.24 -5.03 30.67
N ARG A 90 5.44 -6.15 29.98
CA ARG A 90 6.42 -7.18 30.38
C ARG A 90 7.83 -6.95 29.84
N HIS A 91 7.95 -6.41 28.63
CA HIS A 91 9.21 -6.39 27.90
C HIS A 91 9.64 -4.98 27.44
N GLY A 92 8.81 -3.97 27.68
CA GLY A 92 9.03 -2.60 27.23
C GLY A 92 8.58 -2.34 25.80
N VAL A 93 8.55 -1.08 25.43
CA VAL A 93 8.09 -0.61 24.09
C VAL A 93 9.02 -1.07 22.97
N ASP A 94 10.31 -1.26 23.24
CA ASP A 94 11.30 -1.68 22.26
C ASP A 94 11.14 -3.13 21.81
N ALA A 95 10.34 -3.93 22.53
CA ALA A 95 10.00 -5.29 22.15
C ALA A 95 8.92 -5.36 21.06
N VAL A 96 8.35 -4.22 20.67
CA VAL A 96 7.31 -4.13 19.63
C VAL A 96 7.83 -3.35 18.43
N GLY A 97 7.58 -3.87 17.24
CA GLY A 97 7.87 -3.19 15.98
C GLY A 97 6.68 -3.21 15.03
N PHE A 98 6.60 -2.18 14.20
CA PHE A 98 5.63 -2.08 13.10
C PHE A 98 6.37 -2.25 11.77
N LEU A 99 6.00 -3.26 11.01
CA LEU A 99 6.41 -3.41 9.62
C LEU A 99 5.18 -3.23 8.73
N VAL A 100 5.13 -2.11 8.03
CA VAL A 100 3.98 -1.73 7.19
C VAL A 100 4.28 -2.02 5.72
N SER A 101 3.27 -2.42 4.95
CA SER A 101 3.46 -2.64 3.51
C SER A 101 3.91 -1.35 2.80
N PRO A 102 4.89 -1.41 1.89
CA PRO A 102 5.25 -0.24 1.07
C PRO A 102 4.16 0.18 0.09
N THR A 103 3.14 -0.68 -0.14
CA THR A 103 1.97 -0.40 -0.98
C THR A 103 0.78 0.10 -0.18
N ALA A 104 0.94 0.34 1.14
CA ALA A 104 -0.09 0.94 1.98
C ALA A 104 -0.40 2.37 1.53
N THR A 105 -1.64 2.79 1.72
CA THR A 105 -2.04 4.17 1.43
C THR A 105 -1.36 5.15 2.39
N VAL A 106 -1.32 6.43 2.03
CA VAL A 106 -0.79 7.49 2.91
C VAL A 106 -1.54 7.53 4.24
N GLU A 107 -2.84 7.32 4.20
CA GLU A 107 -3.70 7.27 5.40
C GLU A 107 -3.34 6.08 6.31
N GLU A 108 -3.11 4.90 5.75
CA GLU A 108 -2.70 3.73 6.51
C GLU A 108 -1.31 3.92 7.14
N LEU A 109 -0.35 4.46 6.39
CA LEU A 109 0.99 4.78 6.89
C LEU A 109 0.93 5.81 8.02
N TYR A 110 0.12 6.86 7.84
CA TYR A 110 -0.09 7.88 8.86
C TYR A 110 -0.72 7.30 10.15
N LEU A 111 -1.76 6.49 10.00
CA LEU A 111 -2.43 5.86 11.15
C LEU A 111 -1.53 4.86 11.87
N ALA A 112 -0.75 4.07 11.13
CA ALA A 112 0.23 3.15 11.70
C ALA A 112 1.30 3.91 12.51
N GLN A 113 1.85 4.99 11.96
CA GLN A 113 2.80 5.85 12.67
C GLN A 113 2.16 6.49 13.91
N LYS A 114 0.95 7.03 13.79
CA LYS A 114 0.22 7.65 14.91
C LYS A 114 -0.01 6.65 16.03
N LEU A 115 -0.42 5.42 15.71
CA LEU A 115 -0.60 4.34 16.67
C LEU A 115 0.72 3.97 17.35
N ALA A 116 1.78 3.73 16.59
CA ALA A 116 3.10 3.39 17.12
C ALA A 116 3.60 4.47 18.08
N ARG A 117 3.59 5.74 17.66
CA ARG A 117 4.04 6.87 18.49
C ARG A 117 3.14 7.07 19.72
N GLY A 118 1.83 6.88 19.60
CA GLY A 118 0.89 6.92 20.73
C GLY A 118 1.14 5.84 21.79
N LEU A 119 1.70 4.70 21.40
CA LEU A 119 2.15 3.64 22.30
C LEU A 119 3.60 3.81 22.78
N GLY A 120 4.32 4.84 22.35
CA GLY A 120 5.72 5.06 22.66
C GLY A 120 6.71 4.21 21.85
N ILE A 121 6.25 3.53 20.80
CA ILE A 121 7.06 2.63 19.99
C ILE A 121 7.82 3.44 18.93
N ALA A 122 9.15 3.29 18.91
CA ALA A 122 10.03 3.91 17.93
C ALA A 122 10.26 3.04 16.67
N ASN A 123 10.15 1.72 16.82
CA ASN A 123 10.45 0.73 15.79
C ASN A 123 9.31 0.66 14.77
N ILE A 124 9.44 1.42 13.69
CA ILE A 124 8.50 1.39 12.56
C ILE A 124 9.27 1.46 11.24
N ASP A 125 8.98 0.55 10.32
CA ASP A 125 9.58 0.52 9.00
C ASP A 125 8.56 -0.01 7.96
N HIS A 126 8.87 0.21 6.69
CA HIS A 126 8.13 -0.30 5.54
C HIS A 126 9.03 -0.99 4.50
N ARG A 127 10.32 -1.08 4.78
CA ARG A 127 11.33 -1.61 3.87
C ARG A 127 11.64 -3.06 4.20
N LEU A 128 11.70 -3.90 3.17
CA LEU A 128 12.01 -5.32 3.31
C LEU A 128 13.52 -5.62 3.21
N ARG A 129 14.32 -4.60 2.86
CA ARG A 129 15.76 -4.73 2.67
C ARG A 129 16.51 -3.70 3.49
N GLN A 130 17.68 -4.07 3.95
CA GLN A 130 18.61 -3.12 4.53
C GLN A 130 19.00 -2.09 3.48
N ALA A 131 18.95 -0.81 3.83
CA ALA A 131 19.37 0.31 3.03
C ALA A 131 20.37 1.16 3.78
N ASP A 132 21.18 1.94 3.06
CA ASP A 132 22.04 2.96 3.63
C ASP A 132 21.19 4.19 3.99
N PHE A 133 21.27 4.63 5.22
CA PHE A 133 20.54 5.78 5.77
C PHE A 133 21.47 6.93 6.15
N SER A 134 22.73 6.88 5.75
CA SER A 134 23.74 7.87 6.14
C SER A 134 23.38 9.30 5.71
N ASP A 135 22.61 9.46 4.65
CA ASP A 135 22.17 10.74 4.10
C ASP A 135 20.73 11.14 4.52
N GLN A 136 20.06 10.33 5.34
CA GLN A 136 18.65 10.55 5.69
C GLN A 136 18.40 11.92 6.33
N ALA A 137 19.36 12.45 7.09
CA ALA A 137 19.23 13.77 7.71
C ALA A 137 19.25 14.92 6.69
N ALA A 138 19.87 14.69 5.52
CA ALA A 138 19.94 15.66 4.42
C ALA A 138 18.83 15.45 3.38
N ALA A 139 18.10 14.34 3.45
CA ALA A 139 17.02 14.03 2.53
C ALA A 139 15.82 14.99 2.74
N PRO A 140 15.05 15.30 1.68
CA PRO A 140 13.82 16.08 1.83
C PRO A 140 12.80 15.30 2.71
N VAL A 141 11.90 16.06 3.36
CA VAL A 141 10.86 15.50 4.25
C VAL A 141 10.03 14.43 3.54
N PHE A 142 9.78 14.61 2.25
CA PHE A 142 9.25 13.57 1.38
C PHE A 142 9.96 13.62 0.01
N PRO A 143 10.47 12.49 -0.46
CA PRO A 143 11.07 12.42 -1.79
C PRO A 143 9.96 12.45 -2.86
N TRP A 144 10.21 13.16 -3.95
CA TRP A 144 9.35 13.20 -5.11
C TRP A 144 10.19 13.29 -6.39
N LEU A 145 9.58 13.05 -7.54
CA LEU A 145 10.30 13.01 -8.82
C LEU A 145 11.01 14.33 -9.17
N GLY A 146 10.57 15.45 -8.60
CA GLY A 146 11.12 16.79 -8.88
C GLY A 146 10.46 17.48 -10.07
N GLN A 147 9.61 16.77 -10.81
CA GLN A 147 8.88 17.24 -11.98
C GLN A 147 7.59 16.43 -12.16
N ALA A 148 6.66 16.91 -12.97
CA ALA A 148 5.49 16.14 -13.34
C ALA A 148 5.87 14.95 -14.23
N ILE A 149 5.08 13.87 -14.21
CA ILE A 149 5.34 12.67 -15.03
C ILE A 149 5.32 13.03 -16.52
N GLU A 150 4.38 13.86 -16.96
CA GLU A 150 4.28 14.36 -18.34
C GLU A 150 5.51 15.16 -18.79
N ASP A 151 6.27 15.72 -17.87
CA ASP A 151 7.50 16.47 -18.18
C ASP A 151 8.69 15.54 -18.49
N LEU A 152 8.56 14.22 -18.26
CA LEU A 152 9.58 13.24 -18.66
C LEU A 152 9.86 13.26 -20.17
N GLU A 153 8.88 13.61 -20.98
CA GLU A 153 9.07 13.77 -22.44
C GLU A 153 9.94 14.97 -22.81
N LYS A 154 10.08 15.95 -21.91
CA LYS A 154 10.81 17.20 -22.13
C LYS A 154 12.26 17.12 -21.67
N ILE A 155 12.68 16.06 -20.98
CA ILE A 155 14.05 15.91 -20.46
C ILE A 155 15.02 15.70 -21.62
N GLN A 156 16.21 16.28 -21.50
CA GLN A 156 17.26 16.18 -22.53
C GLN A 156 18.15 14.96 -22.32
N ALA A 157 18.22 14.43 -21.11
CA ALA A 157 19.02 13.27 -20.76
C ALA A 157 18.41 12.53 -19.58
N ALA A 158 18.51 11.19 -19.56
CA ALA A 158 18.13 10.32 -18.47
C ALA A 158 19.23 9.32 -18.16
N LEU A 159 19.54 9.14 -16.88
CA LEU A 159 20.44 8.09 -16.40
C LEU A 159 19.60 7.00 -15.74
N LEU A 160 19.61 5.80 -16.29
CA LEU A 160 18.89 4.65 -15.78
C LEU A 160 19.86 3.70 -15.05
N ILE A 161 19.64 3.49 -13.76
CA ILE A 161 20.49 2.63 -12.93
C ILE A 161 19.64 1.52 -12.32
N GLY A 162 19.88 0.28 -12.73
CA GLY A 162 19.20 -0.90 -12.19
C GLY A 162 17.66 -0.91 -12.37
N SER A 163 17.17 -0.13 -13.34
CA SER A 163 15.73 -0.02 -13.64
C SER A 163 15.37 -0.75 -14.92
N ASN A 164 14.24 -1.44 -14.92
CA ASN A 164 13.65 -2.01 -16.12
C ASN A 164 12.44 -1.18 -16.54
N VAL A 165 12.63 -0.37 -17.60
CA VAL A 165 11.61 0.55 -18.11
C VAL A 165 10.54 -0.12 -18.98
N ARG A 166 10.60 -1.45 -19.15
CA ARG A 166 9.64 -2.23 -19.94
C ARG A 166 8.66 -3.05 -19.13
N MET A 167 8.69 -2.91 -17.80
CA MET A 167 7.77 -3.62 -16.91
C MET A 167 6.70 -2.70 -16.36
#